data_52ea323fdb9f12c955e7315538eb6d67
#
_entry.id   52ea323fdb9f12c955e7315538eb6d67
#
_cell.length_a   1.000
_cell.length_b   1.000
_cell.length_c   1.000
_cell.angle_alpha   90.00
_cell.angle_beta   90.00
_cell.angle_gamma   90.00
#
_symmetry.space_group_name_H-M   'P 1'
#
loop_
_entity.id
_entity.type
_entity.pdbx_description
1 polymer ?
#
loop_
_entity_poly.entity_id
_entity_poly.type
_entity_poly.pdbx_seq_one_letter_code
_entity_poly.pdbx_strand_id
1 'polypeptide(L)'
;TQLEAVLVANKFNLIHPVFSPDDDGMDDLAEVNYLLDAPGYVLNASIFDMQGRPVANPYNQYTLSREGILQWDGRDSRGSLMPMGRYVWYLEVFNLKGTVERFKKSVVLAR
;
A
#
# COMPACT_ATOMS: atom_id res chain seq x y z
N THR A 1 18.62 11.87 -20.69
CA THR A 1 19.64 11.90 -19.66
C THR A 1 19.28 10.97 -18.51
N GLN A 2 20.23 10.75 -17.66
CA GLN A 2 20.01 9.91 -16.50
C GLN A 2 18.98 10.50 -15.58
N LEU A 3 18.90 11.81 -15.52
CA LEU A 3 17.93 12.46 -14.65
C LEU A 3 16.52 12.07 -14.98
N GLU A 4 16.20 11.98 -16.24
CA GLU A 4 14.86 11.63 -16.63
C GLU A 4 14.48 10.22 -16.20
N ALA A 5 15.42 9.30 -16.33
CA ALA A 5 15.16 7.96 -15.88
C ALA A 5 14.90 7.91 -14.38
N VAL A 6 15.62 8.69 -13.62
CA VAL A 6 15.40 8.75 -12.18
C VAL A 6 14.07 9.40 -11.86
N LEU A 7 13.72 10.46 -12.57
CA LEU A 7 12.50 11.20 -12.28
C LEU A 7 11.23 10.42 -12.58
N VAL A 8 11.30 9.45 -13.47
CA VAL A 8 10.13 8.62 -13.76
C VAL A 8 10.12 7.35 -12.92
N ALA A 9 10.95 7.34 -11.88
CA ALA A 9 10.96 6.20 -10.98
C ALA A 9 9.59 5.99 -10.33
N ASN A 10 9.40 4.82 -9.80
CA ASN A 10 8.13 4.37 -9.25
C ASN A 10 7.64 5.28 -8.14
N LYS A 11 6.35 5.55 -8.15
CA LYS A 11 5.72 6.44 -7.17
C LYS A 11 4.54 5.74 -6.53
N PHE A 12 4.47 5.85 -5.22
CA PHE A 12 3.35 5.34 -4.44
C PHE A 12 2.86 6.47 -3.56
N ASN A 13 1.61 6.86 -3.70
CA ASN A 13 1.04 8.00 -2.98
C ASN A 13 -0.20 7.60 -2.23
N LEU A 14 -0.23 7.93 -0.94
CA LEU A 14 -1.39 7.70 -0.10
C LEU A 14 -2.48 8.69 -0.52
N ILE A 15 -3.67 8.20 -0.86
CA ILE A 15 -4.74 9.06 -1.34
C ILE A 15 -5.37 9.82 -0.18
N HIS A 16 -5.69 9.09 0.90
CA HIS A 16 -6.26 9.70 2.09
C HIS A 16 -5.50 9.20 3.30
N PRO A 17 -4.98 10.10 4.16
CA PRO A 17 -4.27 9.64 5.36
C PRO A 17 -5.20 9.08 6.44
N VAL A 18 -6.51 9.31 6.32
CA VAL A 18 -7.49 8.81 7.29
C VAL A 18 -8.61 8.13 6.53
N PHE A 19 -9.03 6.96 7.03
CA PHE A 19 -10.16 6.26 6.44
C PHE A 19 -11.04 5.71 7.55
N SER A 20 -12.33 5.53 7.24
CA SER A 20 -13.34 5.06 8.18
C SER A 20 -14.13 3.93 7.54
N PRO A 21 -13.81 2.68 7.86
CA PRO A 21 -14.48 1.53 7.23
C PRO A 21 -15.84 1.26 7.89
N ASP A 22 -16.79 2.15 7.66
CA ASP A 22 -18.14 2.06 8.24
C ASP A 22 -19.21 1.79 7.18
N ASP A 23 -18.80 1.45 5.97
CA ASP A 23 -19.69 1.09 4.86
C ASP A 23 -20.63 2.22 4.44
N ASP A 24 -20.25 3.47 4.66
CA ASP A 24 -21.08 4.59 4.21
C ASP A 24 -20.74 5.04 2.79
N GLY A 25 -19.79 4.36 2.14
CA GLY A 25 -19.38 4.69 0.78
C GLY A 25 -18.38 5.82 0.68
N MET A 26 -17.93 6.35 1.81
CA MET A 26 -16.96 7.43 1.84
C MET A 26 -15.77 7.04 2.68
N ASP A 27 -14.59 7.02 2.05
CA ASP A 27 -13.32 6.72 2.74
C ASP A 27 -13.37 5.40 3.50
N ASP A 28 -14.04 4.41 2.92
CA ASP A 28 -14.14 3.08 3.55
C ASP A 28 -12.84 2.28 3.42
N LEU A 29 -11.97 2.67 2.52
CA LEU A 29 -10.75 1.94 2.24
C LEU A 29 -9.54 2.85 2.36
N ALA A 30 -8.45 2.31 2.88
CA ALA A 30 -7.16 2.95 2.79
C ALA A 30 -6.64 2.68 1.39
N GLU A 31 -6.28 3.73 0.66
CA GLU A 31 -5.89 3.59 -0.74
C GLU A 31 -4.54 4.24 -1.00
N VAL A 32 -3.72 3.53 -1.77
CA VAL A 32 -2.43 4.02 -2.23
C VAL A 32 -2.42 3.91 -3.74
N ASN A 33 -2.35 5.02 -4.44
CA ASN A 33 -2.23 4.93 -5.89
C ASN A 33 -0.77 4.79 -6.28
N TYR A 34 -0.52 4.18 -7.42
CA TYR A 34 0.85 3.98 -7.85
C TYR A 34 0.97 4.23 -9.35
N LEU A 35 2.18 4.64 -9.72
CA LEU A 35 2.55 4.81 -11.12
C LEU A 35 3.96 4.26 -11.29
N LEU A 36 4.11 3.35 -12.21
CA LEU A 36 5.38 2.68 -12.46
C LEU A 36 5.86 3.01 -13.87
N ASP A 37 7.15 2.83 -14.10
CA ASP A 37 7.70 3.07 -15.43
C ASP A 37 7.36 1.95 -16.41
N ALA A 38 6.91 0.80 -15.91
CA ALA A 38 6.54 -0.33 -16.75
C ALA A 38 5.68 -1.29 -15.95
N PRO A 39 4.87 -2.13 -16.60
CA PRO A 39 4.14 -3.18 -15.90
C PRO A 39 5.07 -4.33 -15.56
N GLY A 40 4.62 -5.22 -14.68
CA GLY A 40 5.34 -6.45 -14.37
C GLY A 40 6.09 -6.44 -13.06
N TYR A 41 6.09 -5.34 -12.33
CA TYR A 41 6.67 -5.33 -11.00
C TYR A 41 5.85 -6.22 -10.08
N VAL A 42 6.52 -6.82 -9.09
CA VAL A 42 5.84 -7.67 -8.12
C VAL A 42 5.84 -6.98 -6.77
N LEU A 43 4.69 -6.95 -6.13
CA LEU A 43 4.48 -6.23 -4.89
C LEU A 43 4.21 -7.19 -3.73
N ASN A 44 4.88 -6.93 -2.61
CA ASN A 44 4.47 -7.46 -1.31
C ASN A 44 4.09 -6.27 -0.44
N ALA A 45 2.85 -6.22 -0.02
CA ALA A 45 2.37 -5.14 0.81
C ALA A 45 1.84 -5.71 2.12
N SER A 46 2.35 -5.19 3.21
CA SER A 46 1.94 -5.62 4.55
C SER A 46 1.50 -4.42 5.35
N ILE A 47 0.59 -4.66 6.28
CA ILE A 47 0.11 -3.64 7.20
C ILE A 47 0.62 -3.99 8.59
N PHE A 48 1.20 -3.02 9.27
CA PHE A 48 1.72 -3.18 10.63
C PHE A 48 1.02 -2.21 11.57
N ASP A 49 0.87 -2.60 12.83
CA ASP A 49 0.39 -1.67 13.85
C ASP A 49 1.55 -0.85 14.39
N MET A 50 1.28 0.01 15.37
CA MET A 50 2.31 0.90 15.89
C MET A 50 3.32 0.18 16.79
N GLN A 51 3.04 -1.05 17.18
CA GLN A 51 4.01 -1.87 17.91
C GLN A 51 4.89 -2.66 16.96
N GLY A 52 4.70 -2.51 15.65
CA GLY A 52 5.48 -3.22 14.66
C GLY A 52 5.00 -4.64 14.40
N ARG A 53 3.80 -4.99 14.85
CA ARG A 53 3.27 -6.32 14.62
C ARG A 53 2.53 -6.39 13.29
N PRO A 54 2.71 -7.47 12.53
CA PRO A 54 1.99 -7.59 11.25
C PRO A 54 0.51 -7.82 11.52
N VAL A 55 -0.31 -7.07 10.81
CA VAL A 55 -1.76 -7.12 10.92
C VAL A 55 -2.36 -7.84 9.73
N ALA A 56 -1.90 -7.50 8.53
CA ALA A 56 -2.46 -8.03 7.31
C ALA A 56 -1.40 -8.00 6.21
N ASN A 57 -1.63 -8.81 5.18
CA ASN A 57 -0.77 -8.84 4.00
C ASN A 57 -1.68 -8.83 2.78
N PRO A 58 -2.27 -7.68 2.45
CA PRO A 58 -3.29 -7.63 1.38
C PRO A 58 -2.75 -7.95 0.00
N TYR A 59 -1.47 -7.77 -0.22
CA TYR A 59 -0.87 -8.09 -1.52
C TYR A 59 0.38 -8.92 -1.28
N ASN A 60 0.37 -10.15 -1.78
CA ASN A 60 1.49 -11.08 -1.61
C ASN A 60 1.89 -11.57 -2.98
N GLN A 61 3.09 -11.17 -3.43
CA GLN A 61 3.60 -11.50 -4.75
C GLN A 61 2.61 -11.14 -5.86
N TYR A 62 2.05 -9.95 -5.73
CA TYR A 62 1.04 -9.46 -6.64
C TYR A 62 1.70 -8.73 -7.81
N THR A 63 1.38 -9.13 -9.03
CA THR A 63 1.94 -8.49 -10.21
C THR A 63 1.19 -7.20 -10.49
N LEU A 64 1.94 -6.11 -10.57
CA LEU A 64 1.36 -4.79 -10.77
C LEU A 64 1.26 -4.45 -12.24
N SER A 65 0.18 -3.79 -12.62
CA SER A 65 0.10 -3.09 -13.89
C SER A 65 0.93 -1.81 -13.77
N ARG A 66 0.98 -1.04 -14.84
CA ARG A 66 1.78 0.18 -14.84
C ARG A 66 1.24 1.21 -13.87
N GLU A 67 -0.07 1.25 -13.65
CA GLU A 67 -0.67 2.17 -12.70
C GLU A 67 -1.91 1.53 -12.11
N GLY A 68 -2.28 1.98 -10.93
CA GLY A 68 -3.44 1.44 -10.26
C GLY A 68 -3.55 1.94 -8.84
N ILE A 69 -4.38 1.26 -8.07
CA ILE A 69 -4.67 1.61 -6.69
C ILE A 69 -4.59 0.37 -5.83
N LEU A 70 -3.88 0.48 -4.71
CA LEU A 70 -3.83 -0.56 -3.68
C LEU A 70 -4.83 -0.20 -2.61
N GLN A 71 -5.52 -1.21 -2.05
CA GLN A 71 -6.61 -0.97 -1.10
C GLN A 71 -6.48 -1.88 0.11
N TRP A 72 -6.85 -1.34 1.28
CA TRP A 72 -6.96 -2.10 2.51
C TRP A 72 -8.24 -1.68 3.23
N ASP A 73 -9.00 -2.65 3.68
CA ASP A 73 -10.33 -2.41 4.26
C ASP A 73 -10.31 -2.31 5.79
N GLY A 74 -9.13 -2.25 6.41
CA GLY A 74 -9.02 -2.14 7.85
C GLY A 74 -9.14 -3.45 8.60
N ARG A 75 -9.11 -4.56 7.90
CA ARG A 75 -9.28 -5.88 8.53
C ARG A 75 -7.96 -6.63 8.55
N ASP A 76 -7.82 -7.48 9.57
CA ASP A 76 -6.63 -8.32 9.65
C ASP A 76 -6.78 -9.53 8.72
N SER A 77 -5.79 -10.42 8.74
CA SER A 77 -5.78 -11.58 7.84
C SER A 77 -6.95 -12.51 8.04
N ARG A 78 -7.61 -12.43 9.19
CA ARG A 78 -8.76 -13.29 9.51
C ARG A 78 -10.07 -12.62 9.17
N GLY A 79 -10.06 -11.39 8.69
CA GLY A 79 -11.27 -10.66 8.36
C GLY A 79 -11.84 -9.85 9.51
N SER A 80 -11.14 -9.75 10.62
CA SER A 80 -11.60 -8.96 11.77
C SER A 80 -11.21 -7.52 11.61
N LEU A 81 -12.15 -6.60 11.84
CA LEU A 81 -11.88 -5.18 11.75
C LEU A 81 -10.94 -4.77 12.88
N MET A 82 -9.88 -4.06 12.51
CA MET A 82 -8.89 -3.63 13.47
C MET A 82 -9.37 -2.43 14.27
N PRO A 83 -8.86 -2.25 15.50
CA PRO A 83 -9.19 -1.06 16.29
C PRO A 83 -8.78 0.21 15.59
N MET A 84 -9.47 1.31 15.91
CA MET A 84 -9.06 2.60 15.40
C MET A 84 -7.66 2.93 15.90
N GLY A 85 -6.89 3.61 15.07
CA GLY A 85 -5.53 3.94 15.39
C GLY A 85 -4.69 4.09 14.14
N ARG A 86 -3.39 4.18 14.34
CA ARG A 86 -2.45 4.39 13.24
C ARG A 86 -1.86 3.06 12.79
N TYR A 87 -1.78 2.87 11.48
CA TYR A 87 -1.21 1.68 10.86
C TYR A 87 -0.23 2.09 9.79
N VAL A 88 0.65 1.18 9.42
CA VAL A 88 1.70 1.47 8.44
C VAL A 88 1.60 0.47 7.31
N TRP A 89 1.48 0.98 6.09
CA TRP A 89 1.68 0.21 4.87
C TRP A 89 3.18 0.04 4.68
N TYR A 90 3.62 -1.17 4.51
CA TYR A 90 4.99 -1.47 4.15
C TYR A 90 4.99 -2.14 2.80
N LEU A 91 5.55 -1.48 1.80
CA LEU A 91 5.50 -1.92 0.42
C LEU A 91 6.89 -2.34 -0.04
N GLU A 92 6.99 -3.55 -0.57
CA GLU A 92 8.23 -4.02 -1.18
C GLU A 92 7.94 -4.31 -2.64
N VAL A 93 8.63 -3.62 -3.53
CA VAL A 93 8.37 -3.69 -4.97
C VAL A 93 9.62 -4.24 -5.65
N PHE A 94 9.45 -5.35 -6.34
CA PHE A 94 10.54 -6.04 -7.02
C PHE A 94 10.42 -5.83 -8.52
N ASN A 95 11.50 -5.40 -9.16
CA ASN A 95 11.50 -5.29 -10.61
C ASN A 95 11.90 -6.63 -11.23
N LEU A 96 11.91 -6.68 -12.55
CA LEU A 96 12.21 -7.92 -13.27
C LEU A 96 13.66 -8.35 -13.10
N LYS A 97 14.53 -7.47 -12.62
CA LYS A 97 15.93 -7.78 -12.39
C LYS A 97 16.20 -8.19 -10.95
N GLY A 98 15.17 -8.21 -10.11
CA GLY A 98 15.34 -8.60 -8.72
C GLY A 98 15.70 -7.48 -7.78
N THR A 99 15.83 -6.26 -8.26
CA THR A 99 16.06 -5.12 -7.41
C THR A 99 14.78 -4.79 -6.66
N VAL A 100 14.90 -4.45 -5.38
CA VAL A 100 13.74 -4.16 -4.55
C VAL A 100 13.76 -2.71 -4.10
N GLU A 101 12.59 -2.09 -4.14
CA GLU A 101 12.36 -0.77 -3.56
C GLU A 101 11.37 -0.91 -2.44
N ARG A 102 11.57 -0.16 -1.36
CA ARG A 102 10.70 -0.24 -0.19
C ARG A 102 10.11 1.13 0.11
N PHE A 103 8.82 1.12 0.44
CA PHE A 103 8.08 2.33 0.76
C PHE A 103 7.27 2.10 2.03
N LYS A 104 7.16 3.15 2.85
CA LYS A 104 6.33 3.11 4.06
C LYS A 104 5.36 4.27 4.01
N LYS A 105 4.09 3.98 4.28
CA LYS A 105 3.04 5.00 4.31
C LYS A 105 2.22 4.80 5.56
N SER A 106 1.98 5.87 6.29
CA SER A 106 1.15 5.82 7.49
C SER A 106 -0.29 6.13 7.15
N VAL A 107 -1.21 5.42 7.78
CA VAL A 107 -2.63 5.64 7.60
C VAL A 107 -3.31 5.56 8.95
N VAL A 108 -4.39 6.32 9.12
CA VAL A 108 -5.18 6.31 10.35
C VAL A 108 -6.53 5.69 10.07
N LEU A 109 -6.86 4.69 10.87
CA LEU A 109 -8.19 4.06 10.85
C LEU A 109 -9.04 4.78 11.89
N ALA A 110 -10.11 5.43 11.45
CA ALA A 110 -11.00 6.17 12.33
C ALA A 110 -12.39 5.56 12.29
N ARG A 111 -13.27 6.02 13.19
CA ARG A 111 -14.66 5.56 13.22
C ARG A 111 -15.64 6.66 13.47
#